data_2d874fb1fc45582593ee0a7d34f598f3
#
_entry.id   2d874fb1fc45582593ee0a7d34f598f3
#
_cell.length_a   1.000
_cell.length_b   1.000
_cell.length_c   1.000
_cell.angle_alpha   90.00
_cell.angle_beta   90.00
_cell.angle_gamma   90.00
#
_symmetry.space_group_name_H-M   'P 1'
#
loop_
_entity.id
_entity.type
_entity.pdbx_description
1 polymer ?
#
loop_
_entity_poly.entity_id
_entity_poly.type
_entity_poly.pdbx_seq_one_letter_code
_entity_poly.pdbx_strand_id
1 'polypeptide(L)'
;PTCDHRVLPRGTAYCTDLGMTGPYDSIIGVEKDAVIHRFLTGMPSRFETAKGDPRFAAAVVDVDEQTGRARAIDRMLLTENDIRGL
;
A
#
# COMPACT_ATOMS: atom_id res chain seq x y z
N PRO A 1 1.55 2.84 -5.01
CA PRO A 1 2.65 3.48 -4.27
C PRO A 1 3.41 4.47 -5.15
N THR A 2 3.97 5.50 -4.53
CA THR A 2 4.87 6.43 -5.19
C THR A 2 6.32 6.16 -4.77
N CYS A 3 7.28 6.55 -5.62
CA CYS A 3 8.70 6.35 -5.35
C CYS A 3 9.39 7.63 -4.88
N ASP A 4 8.66 8.56 -4.33
CA ASP A 4 9.16 9.87 -3.90
C ASP A 4 9.49 9.94 -2.40
N HIS A 5 9.70 8.80 -1.76
CA HIS A 5 10.07 8.75 -0.36
C HIS A 5 11.42 9.44 -0.12
N ARG A 6 11.45 10.32 0.86
CA ARG A 6 12.64 11.11 1.18
C ARG A 6 12.52 11.74 2.56
N VAL A 7 13.66 12.16 3.10
CA VAL A 7 13.69 13.00 4.28
C VAL A 7 13.78 14.46 3.83
N LEU A 8 12.83 15.28 4.27
CA LEU A 8 12.81 16.71 3.96
C LEU A 8 13.90 17.44 4.75
N PRO A 9 14.31 18.68 4.31
CA PRO A 9 15.45 19.39 4.91
C PRO A 9 15.38 19.56 6.43
N ARG A 10 14.18 19.60 7.02
CA ARG A 10 14.01 19.75 8.47
C ARG A 10 13.83 18.47 9.23
N GLY A 11 14.02 17.31 8.58
CA GLY A 11 14.00 16.01 9.23
C GLY A 11 12.62 15.35 9.30
N THR A 12 11.69 15.73 8.42
CA THR A 12 10.42 15.03 8.26
C THR A 12 10.54 13.97 7.17
N ALA A 13 10.22 12.72 7.49
CA ALA A 13 10.10 11.67 6.49
C ALA A 13 8.81 11.88 5.68
N TYR A 14 8.92 11.76 4.37
CA TYR A 14 7.81 12.03 3.46
C TYR A 14 7.67 10.94 2.40
N CYS A 15 6.43 10.57 2.11
CA CYS A 15 6.06 9.75 0.97
C CYS A 15 4.63 10.13 0.57
N THR A 16 4.39 10.38 -0.72
CA THR A 16 3.07 10.82 -1.19
C THR A 16 2.04 9.72 -1.03
N ASP A 17 2.38 8.50 -1.45
CA ASP A 17 1.46 7.35 -1.39
C ASP A 17 2.25 6.09 -1.05
N LEU A 18 1.95 5.52 0.10
CA LEU A 18 2.60 4.31 0.58
C LEU A 18 2.26 3.09 -0.26
N GLY A 19 1.10 3.07 -0.87
CA GLY A 19 0.56 1.94 -1.58
C GLY A 19 -0.51 1.21 -0.77
N MET A 20 -1.15 0.25 -1.41
CA MET A 20 -2.19 -0.54 -0.78
C MET A 20 -1.61 -1.81 -0.13
N THR A 21 -1.98 -2.06 1.11
CA THR A 21 -1.79 -3.37 1.72
C THR A 21 -3.08 -4.16 1.55
N GLY A 22 -3.01 -5.26 0.83
CA GLY A 22 -4.18 -6.07 0.54
C GLY A 22 -4.06 -6.83 -0.76
N PRO A 23 -5.18 -7.37 -1.29
CA PRO A 23 -5.18 -8.16 -2.53
C PRO A 23 -5.00 -7.25 -3.74
N TYR A 24 -3.98 -7.54 -4.57
CA TYR A 24 -3.69 -6.76 -5.78
C TYR A 24 -4.43 -7.28 -7.01
N ASP A 25 -4.86 -8.55 -7.03
CA ASP A 25 -5.77 -9.06 -8.06
C ASP A 25 -7.21 -8.58 -7.75
N SER A 26 -7.43 -7.28 -7.95
CA SER A 26 -8.64 -6.60 -7.47
C SER A 26 -8.79 -5.22 -8.12
N ILE A 27 -9.90 -4.56 -7.82
CA ILE A 27 -10.07 -3.13 -8.08
C ILE A 27 -10.08 -2.43 -6.71
N ILE A 28 -8.98 -1.80 -6.36
CA ILE A 28 -8.75 -1.12 -5.08
C ILE A 28 -9.10 -2.03 -3.88
N GLY A 29 -8.66 -3.30 -3.92
CA GLY A 29 -8.94 -4.28 -2.86
C GLY A 29 -10.32 -4.90 -2.89
N VAL A 30 -11.19 -4.48 -3.81
CA VAL A 30 -12.54 -5.03 -4.00
C VAL A 30 -12.50 -6.11 -5.08
N GLU A 31 -13.30 -7.15 -4.90
CA GLU A 31 -13.43 -8.22 -5.88
C GLU A 31 -13.83 -7.65 -7.25
N LYS A 32 -13.00 -7.92 -8.28
CA LYS A 32 -13.10 -7.26 -9.59
C LYS A 32 -14.38 -7.58 -10.36
N ASP A 33 -14.89 -8.80 -10.25
CA ASP A 33 -16.06 -9.22 -11.01
C ASP A 33 -17.31 -8.44 -10.58
N ALA A 34 -17.45 -8.17 -9.29
CA ALA A 34 -18.57 -7.37 -8.77
C ALA A 34 -18.50 -5.92 -9.27
N VAL A 35 -17.32 -5.32 -9.32
CA VAL A 35 -17.13 -3.96 -9.81
C VAL A 35 -17.42 -3.87 -11.30
N ILE A 36 -16.90 -4.80 -12.09
CA ILE A 36 -17.11 -4.86 -13.53
C ILE A 36 -18.60 -5.06 -13.84
N HIS A 37 -19.29 -5.96 -13.12
CA HIS A 37 -20.72 -6.17 -13.27
C HIS A 37 -21.49 -4.87 -13.04
N ARG A 38 -21.18 -4.13 -12.00
CA ARG A 38 -21.83 -2.84 -11.71
C ARG A 38 -21.61 -1.83 -12.82
N PHE A 39 -20.39 -1.74 -13.37
CA PHE A 39 -20.09 -0.85 -14.49
C PHE A 39 -20.85 -1.21 -15.76
N LEU A 40 -20.95 -2.50 -16.08
CA LEU A 40 -21.58 -2.96 -17.31
C LEU A 40 -23.10 -2.90 -17.27
N THR A 41 -23.70 -3.19 -16.13
CA THR A 41 -25.15 -3.31 -15.99
C THR A 41 -25.83 -2.09 -15.35
N GLY A 42 -25.05 -1.26 -14.64
CA GLY A 42 -25.59 -0.15 -13.85
C GLY A 42 -26.43 -0.61 -12.66
N MET A 43 -26.51 -1.91 -12.39
CA MET A 43 -27.28 -2.47 -11.29
C MET A 43 -26.46 -2.46 -9.99
N PRO A 44 -27.10 -2.18 -8.83
CA PRO A 44 -26.42 -2.30 -7.55
C PRO A 44 -25.88 -3.72 -7.35
N SER A 45 -24.65 -3.81 -6.85
CA SER A 45 -24.04 -5.07 -6.53
C SER A 45 -23.29 -4.94 -5.20
N ARG A 46 -23.27 -6.04 -4.42
CA ARG A 46 -22.55 -6.08 -3.17
C ARG A 46 -21.05 -6.21 -3.45
N PHE A 47 -20.25 -5.30 -2.90
CA PHE A 47 -18.80 -5.38 -3.00
C PHE A 47 -18.26 -6.23 -1.85
N GLU A 48 -17.36 -7.14 -2.20
CA GLU A 48 -16.63 -7.97 -1.25
C GLU A 48 -15.13 -7.72 -1.38
N THR A 49 -14.40 -7.94 -0.30
CA THR A 49 -12.94 -7.85 -0.31
C THR A 49 -12.38 -8.95 -1.21
N ALA A 50 -11.53 -8.57 -2.15
CA ALA A 50 -10.84 -9.53 -3.01
C ALA A 50 -9.85 -10.36 -2.20
N LYS A 51 -9.38 -11.50 -2.75
CA LYS A 51 -8.51 -12.44 -2.06
C LYS A 51 -7.21 -12.76 -2.81
N GLY A 52 -7.10 -12.32 -4.08
CA GLY A 52 -5.97 -12.68 -4.93
C GLY A 52 -4.78 -11.75 -4.78
N ASP A 53 -3.57 -12.32 -4.85
CA ASP A 53 -2.30 -11.61 -4.86
C ASP A 53 -2.14 -10.64 -3.67
N PRO A 54 -2.19 -11.13 -2.41
CA PRO A 54 -2.03 -10.24 -1.25
C PRO A 54 -0.62 -9.67 -1.19
N ARG A 55 -0.52 -8.35 -0.97
CA ARG A 55 0.75 -7.65 -0.83
C ARG A 55 0.72 -6.71 0.38
N PHE A 56 1.89 -6.48 0.94
CA PHE A 56 2.10 -5.60 2.08
C PHE A 56 2.93 -4.39 1.64
N ALA A 57 2.34 -3.20 1.74
CA ALA A 57 3.01 -1.93 1.42
C ALA A 57 3.30 -1.18 2.72
N ALA A 58 4.55 -0.78 2.91
CA ALA A 58 4.98 -0.12 4.13
C ALA A 58 6.16 0.83 3.89
N ALA A 59 6.45 1.64 4.89
CA ALA A 59 7.67 2.40 4.96
C ALA A 59 8.39 2.11 6.30
N VAL A 60 9.71 2.14 6.27
CA VAL A 60 10.55 2.04 7.46
C VAL A 60 11.27 3.37 7.62
N VAL A 61 11.09 4.00 8.78
CA VAL A 61 11.68 5.29 9.08
C VAL A 61 12.69 5.13 10.21
N ASP A 62 13.91 5.58 9.99
CA ASP A 62 14.94 5.65 11.02
C ASP A 62 14.91 7.05 11.64
N VAL A 63 14.61 7.11 12.93
CA VAL A 63 14.39 8.37 13.65
C VAL A 63 15.47 8.56 14.71
N ASP A 64 16.01 9.79 14.81
CA ASP A 64 16.87 10.19 15.91
C ASP A 64 16.03 10.38 17.17
N GLU A 65 16.27 9.58 18.20
CA GLU A 65 15.49 9.60 19.45
C GLU A 65 15.63 10.91 20.23
N GLN A 66 16.73 11.60 20.09
CA GLN A 66 17.01 12.84 20.84
C GLN A 66 16.31 14.05 20.22
N THR A 67 16.27 14.12 18.89
CA THR A 67 15.71 15.27 18.17
C THR A 67 14.33 15.02 17.62
N GLY A 68 13.94 13.76 17.47
CA GLY A 68 12.70 13.36 16.78
C GLY A 68 12.76 13.51 15.27
N ARG A 69 13.91 13.82 14.70
CA ARG A 69 14.08 14.00 13.25
C ARG A 69 14.31 12.67 12.57
N ALA A 70 13.74 12.49 11.39
CA ALA A 70 14.01 11.33 10.55
C ALA A 70 15.39 11.44 9.93
N ARG A 71 16.15 10.32 9.95
CA ARG A 71 17.47 10.21 9.30
C ARG A 71 17.36 9.53 7.96
N ALA A 72 16.43 8.59 7.81
CA ALA A 72 16.23 7.83 6.58
C ALA A 72 14.79 7.35 6.49
N ILE A 73 14.34 7.10 5.27
CA ILE A 73 13.08 6.43 4.99
C ILE A 73 13.28 5.46 3.83
N ASP A 74 12.82 4.23 3.99
CA ASP A 74 12.80 3.21 2.94
C ASP A 74 11.38 2.71 2.72
N ARG A 75 11.08 2.38 1.48
CA ARG A 75 9.79 1.83 1.08
C ARG A 75 9.89 0.31 0.93
N MET A 76 8.83 -0.39 1.34
CA MET A 76 8.71 -1.84 1.19
C MET A 76 7.42 -2.19 0.46
N LEU A 77 7.52 -3.11 -0.49
CA LEU A 77 6.37 -3.78 -1.10
C LEU A 77 6.64 -5.27 -1.11
N LEU A 78 6.00 -6.01 -0.22
CA LEU A 78 6.20 -7.45 -0.05
C LEU A 78 5.07 -8.22 -0.71
N THR A 79 5.43 -9.24 -1.49
CA THR A 79 4.49 -10.21 -2.05
C THR A 79 4.17 -11.31 -1.03
N GLU A 80 3.20 -12.16 -1.34
CA GLU A 80 2.87 -13.31 -0.49
C GLU A 80 4.09 -14.20 -0.23
N ASN A 81 4.91 -14.46 -1.25
CA ASN A 81 6.12 -15.26 -1.10
C ASN A 81 7.14 -14.58 -0.19
N ASP A 82 7.31 -13.27 -0.29
CA ASP A 82 8.22 -12.52 0.58
C ASP A 82 7.78 -12.59 2.04
N ILE A 83 6.47 -12.47 2.29
CA ILE A 83 5.91 -12.53 3.64
C ILE A 83 6.09 -13.93 4.24
N ARG A 84 5.89 -14.99 3.47
CA ARG A 84 6.07 -16.37 3.93
C ARG A 84 7.53 -16.70 4.24
N GLY A 85 8.48 -16.00 3.63
CA GLY A 85 9.89 -16.18 3.87
C GLY A 85 10.46 -15.46 5.09
N LEU A 86 9.64 -14.71 5.80
CA LEU A 86 10.07 -13.96 6.97
C LEU A 86 10.30 -14.85 8.22
#